data_920e26cb16ac924156631fb8c3f3a249
#
_entry.id   920e26cb16ac924156631fb8c3f3a249
#
_cell.length_a   1.000
_cell.length_b   1.000
_cell.length_c   1.000
_cell.angle_alpha   90.00
_cell.angle_beta   90.00
_cell.angle_gamma   90.00
#
_symmetry.space_group_name_H-M   'P 1'
#
loop_
_entity.id
_entity.type
_entity.pdbx_description
1 polymer ?
#
loop_
_entity_poly.entity_id
_entity_poly.type
_entity_poly.pdbx_seq_one_letter_code
_entity_poly.pdbx_strand_id
1 'polypeptide(L)'
;MGNRKYIKDFRMLRADEQQHNIMALVGNGFDIQVLNSLKKHIKTSYHDFYNFLVWQKIDEFNILFNQMKSMKNKYEEDPDINHNLQNWSDFESGIISICEGGRVRYSDLEESLEELRSYFSIFLNEVVTPEVNNNLGKHAQENSLANNTFQKFLGDLSDDDIVKCEFPKKTHHYNLYNWQIFNFNFTSLLDNYMYLDRKQFNPALHITTVDTNYYFYPNPRSVGDTRDMGNNGDTIWSSYIISDVVHPHGYQNVPKSMLFGVNSRKQIGSAGGRKLNSFVKPYWAQNDLKYAHLFEDTDLYIIFGMSLGVTDQWWWRKIVDSLETSDSELILYNYCHSASEVLQETVKEHFMKASGWVGEDTRKSRIMDKIYVVNFDNNTPRFAFSMTPPTEL
;
A
#
# COMPACT_ATOMS: atom_id res chain seq x y z
N MET A 1 17.30 -5.72 5.87
CA MET A 1 17.17 -7.12 5.46
C MET A 1 17.06 -7.95 6.73
N GLY A 2 15.87 -7.95 7.31
CA GLY A 2 15.60 -8.72 8.52
C GLY A 2 15.49 -10.19 8.15
N ASN A 3 16.18 -10.97 8.75
CA ASN A 3 16.03 -12.32 9.28
C ASN A 3 15.01 -13.31 8.63
N ARG A 4 14.74 -13.22 7.30
CA ARG A 4 13.91 -14.24 6.67
C ARG A 4 14.45 -15.65 6.90
N LYS A 5 15.78 -15.84 6.90
CA LYS A 5 16.42 -17.11 7.23
C LYS A 5 16.10 -17.54 8.65
N TYR A 6 16.10 -16.60 9.60
CA TYR A 6 15.77 -16.85 10.99
C TYR A 6 14.29 -17.21 11.17
N ILE A 7 13.40 -16.48 10.46
CA ILE A 7 11.97 -16.76 10.46
C ILE A 7 11.63 -18.10 9.83
N LYS A 8 12.31 -18.51 8.75
CA LYS A 8 12.17 -19.87 8.17
C LYS A 8 12.63 -20.95 9.13
N ASP A 9 13.72 -20.71 9.84
CA ASP A 9 14.23 -21.65 10.84
C ASP A 9 13.23 -21.79 12.01
N PHE A 10 12.51 -20.71 12.36
CA PHE A 10 11.49 -20.72 13.40
C PHE A 10 10.28 -21.60 13.02
N ARG A 11 9.85 -21.62 11.77
CA ARG A 11 8.78 -22.52 11.28
C ARG A 11 9.09 -24.01 11.47
N MET A 12 10.35 -24.35 11.57
CA MET A 12 10.81 -25.75 11.69
C MET A 12 10.89 -26.22 13.14
N LEU A 13 10.65 -25.38 14.14
CA LEU A 13 10.87 -25.71 15.53
C LEU A 13 9.78 -26.62 16.12
N ARG A 14 8.53 -26.49 15.68
CA ARG A 14 7.41 -27.33 16.13
C ARG A 14 6.35 -27.46 15.05
N ALA A 15 5.63 -28.58 15.03
CA ALA A 15 4.59 -28.86 14.02
C ALA A 15 3.34 -27.99 14.14
N ASP A 16 3.10 -27.39 15.31
CA ASP A 16 1.98 -26.51 15.64
C ASP A 16 2.34 -25.01 15.54
N GLU A 17 3.60 -24.71 15.28
CA GLU A 17 4.06 -23.33 15.07
C GLU A 17 3.93 -22.96 13.59
N GLN A 18 3.00 -22.08 13.28
CA GLN A 18 2.77 -21.62 11.92
C GLN A 18 3.17 -20.15 11.76
N GLN A 19 3.85 -19.87 10.68
CA GLN A 19 4.16 -18.51 10.26
C GLN A 19 3.20 -18.09 9.14
N HIS A 20 2.60 -16.94 9.33
CA HIS A 20 1.72 -16.31 8.36
C HIS A 20 2.39 -15.04 7.83
N ASN A 21 2.73 -15.04 6.55
CA ASN A 21 3.37 -13.90 5.90
C ASN A 21 2.32 -13.03 5.23
N ILE A 22 2.23 -11.79 5.70
CA ILE A 22 1.30 -10.79 5.17
C ILE A 22 2.13 -9.71 4.48
N MET A 23 1.80 -9.44 3.22
CA MET A 23 2.41 -8.36 2.45
C MET A 23 1.38 -7.25 2.22
N ALA A 24 1.58 -6.09 2.86
CA ALA A 24 0.70 -4.95 2.70
C ALA A 24 1.35 -3.90 1.79
N LEU A 25 0.64 -3.49 0.73
CA LEU A 25 1.05 -2.42 -0.17
C LEU A 25 0.17 -1.20 0.09
N VAL A 26 0.78 -0.12 0.57
CA VAL A 26 0.05 1.06 1.03
C VAL A 26 0.47 2.29 0.23
N GLY A 27 -0.51 2.94 -0.40
CA GLY A 27 -0.28 4.11 -1.23
C GLY A 27 -0.86 5.40 -0.67
N ASN A 28 -0.86 6.44 -1.49
CA ASN A 28 -1.15 7.82 -1.09
C ASN A 28 -2.56 8.06 -0.53
N GLY A 29 -3.50 7.16 -0.80
CA GLY A 29 -4.82 7.21 -0.15
C GLY A 29 -4.73 7.14 1.38
N PHE A 30 -3.70 6.49 1.93
CA PHE A 30 -3.44 6.49 3.37
C PHE A 30 -3.05 7.88 3.88
N ASP A 31 -2.07 8.52 3.24
CA ASP A 31 -1.61 9.86 3.63
C ASP A 31 -2.76 10.89 3.55
N ILE A 32 -3.54 10.83 2.48
CA ILE A 32 -4.72 11.70 2.28
C ILE A 32 -5.72 11.50 3.42
N GLN A 33 -6.00 10.25 3.80
CA GLN A 33 -6.90 9.94 4.91
C GLN A 33 -6.38 10.49 6.24
N VAL A 34 -5.10 10.30 6.55
CA VAL A 34 -4.46 10.85 7.76
C VAL A 34 -4.60 12.36 7.81
N LEU A 35 -4.25 13.04 6.72
CA LEU A 35 -4.32 14.51 6.64
C LEU A 35 -5.76 15.02 6.72
N ASN A 36 -6.74 14.28 6.17
CA ASN A 36 -8.16 14.59 6.33
C ASN A 36 -8.60 14.49 7.80
N SER A 37 -8.23 13.40 8.46
CA SER A 37 -8.53 13.19 9.89
C SER A 37 -7.94 14.29 10.77
N LEU A 38 -6.73 14.75 10.45
CA LEU A 38 -6.05 15.86 11.13
C LEU A 38 -6.52 17.25 10.63
N LYS A 39 -7.58 17.30 9.80
CA LYS A 39 -8.19 18.55 9.27
C LYS A 39 -7.21 19.44 8.51
N LYS A 40 -6.20 18.87 7.88
CA LYS A 40 -5.28 19.61 7.02
C LYS A 40 -5.94 19.88 5.65
N HIS A 41 -5.79 21.08 5.11
CA HIS A 41 -6.39 21.44 3.82
C HIS A 41 -5.57 20.93 2.64
N ILE A 42 -4.24 21.01 2.73
CA ILE A 42 -3.31 20.55 1.71
C ILE A 42 -2.98 19.08 1.96
N LYS A 43 -3.02 18.27 0.92
CA LYS A 43 -2.74 16.82 0.96
C LYS A 43 -1.45 16.50 0.20
N THR A 44 -1.02 15.26 0.27
CA THR A 44 0.14 14.74 -0.46
C THR A 44 -0.20 14.35 -1.92
N SER A 45 -1.27 14.90 -2.48
CA SER A 45 -1.73 14.58 -3.83
C SER A 45 -0.90 15.31 -4.90
N TYR A 46 -0.78 14.71 -6.08
CA TYR A 46 -0.16 15.39 -7.23
C TYR A 46 -0.94 16.64 -7.66
N HIS A 47 -2.24 16.69 -7.38
CA HIS A 47 -3.05 17.89 -7.61
C HIS A 47 -2.58 19.06 -6.71
N ASP A 48 -2.40 18.81 -5.42
CA ASP A 48 -1.90 19.84 -4.48
C ASP A 48 -0.45 20.20 -4.77
N PHE A 49 0.35 19.23 -5.19
CA PHE A 49 1.71 19.48 -5.66
C PHE A 49 1.73 20.40 -6.89
N TYR A 50 0.86 20.18 -7.87
CA TYR A 50 0.76 21.09 -9.01
C TYR A 50 0.45 22.52 -8.57
N ASN A 51 -0.50 22.72 -7.65
CA ASN A 51 -0.83 24.03 -7.11
C ASN A 51 0.37 24.66 -6.37
N PHE A 52 1.14 23.86 -5.65
CA PHE A 52 2.39 24.28 -5.02
C PHE A 52 3.43 24.73 -6.08
N LEU A 53 3.61 24.00 -7.17
CA LEU A 53 4.51 24.39 -8.26
C LEU A 53 4.11 25.71 -8.91
N VAL A 54 2.81 25.92 -9.12
CA VAL A 54 2.29 27.20 -9.63
C VAL A 54 2.61 28.34 -8.66
N TRP A 55 2.45 28.12 -7.37
CA TRP A 55 2.76 29.11 -6.34
C TRP A 55 4.27 29.42 -6.26
N GLN A 56 5.12 28.39 -6.37
CA GLN A 56 6.58 28.52 -6.41
C GLN A 56 7.11 29.16 -7.68
N LYS A 57 6.25 29.35 -8.71
CA LYS A 57 6.66 29.86 -10.02
C LYS A 57 7.79 29.05 -10.65
N ILE A 58 7.59 27.70 -10.68
CA ILE A 58 8.54 26.81 -11.34
C ILE A 58 8.86 27.27 -12.76
N ASP A 59 10.06 26.94 -13.24
CA ASP A 59 10.52 27.30 -14.57
C ASP A 59 9.51 26.85 -15.65
N GLU A 60 9.12 27.82 -16.51
CA GLU A 60 8.22 27.58 -17.64
C GLU A 60 8.81 26.60 -18.68
N PHE A 61 10.11 26.32 -18.62
CA PHE A 61 10.76 25.33 -19.49
C PHE A 61 10.64 23.89 -18.96
N ASN A 62 10.15 23.68 -17.72
CA ASN A 62 9.95 22.31 -17.21
C ASN A 62 8.88 21.57 -18.02
N ILE A 63 9.33 20.52 -18.74
CA ILE A 63 8.50 19.79 -19.69
C ILE A 63 7.36 19.05 -19.00
N LEU A 64 7.61 18.45 -17.85
CA LEU A 64 6.62 17.71 -17.08
C LEU A 64 5.56 18.63 -16.48
N PHE A 65 5.95 19.78 -15.96
CA PHE A 65 5.01 20.79 -15.49
C PHE A 65 4.13 21.32 -16.63
N ASN A 66 4.71 21.58 -17.79
CA ASN A 66 3.97 22.03 -18.97
C ASN A 66 2.99 20.95 -19.47
N GLN A 67 3.38 19.67 -19.39
CA GLN A 67 2.48 18.57 -19.72
C GLN A 67 1.28 18.53 -18.76
N MET A 68 1.51 18.62 -17.43
CA MET A 68 0.43 18.70 -16.43
C MET A 68 -0.50 19.89 -16.72
N LYS A 69 0.05 21.06 -16.98
CA LYS A 69 -0.70 22.28 -17.31
C LYS A 69 -1.56 22.10 -18.56
N SER A 70 -0.99 21.50 -19.61
CA SER A 70 -1.71 21.22 -20.87
C SER A 70 -2.85 20.22 -20.64
N MET A 71 -2.62 19.16 -19.89
CA MET A 71 -3.66 18.16 -19.58
C MET A 71 -4.77 18.75 -18.72
N LYS A 72 -4.41 19.58 -17.73
CA LYS A 72 -5.36 20.31 -16.89
C LYS A 72 -6.29 21.19 -17.73
N ASN A 73 -5.72 22.02 -18.62
CA ASN A 73 -6.49 22.89 -19.46
C ASN A 73 -7.49 22.12 -20.34
N LYS A 74 -7.04 21.01 -20.96
CA LYS A 74 -7.94 20.15 -21.76
C LYS A 74 -9.06 19.53 -20.92
N TYR A 75 -8.76 19.10 -19.69
CA TYR A 75 -9.76 18.56 -18.79
C TYR A 75 -10.80 19.62 -18.40
N GLU A 76 -10.36 20.84 -18.09
CA GLU A 76 -11.23 21.96 -17.70
C GLU A 76 -12.06 22.53 -18.85
N GLU A 77 -11.62 22.37 -20.12
CA GLU A 77 -12.40 22.76 -21.29
C GLU A 77 -13.70 21.95 -21.43
N ASP A 78 -13.66 20.65 -21.24
CA ASP A 78 -14.82 19.77 -21.24
C ASP A 78 -14.55 18.50 -20.40
N PRO A 79 -14.89 18.49 -19.09
CA PRO A 79 -14.66 17.37 -18.21
C PRO A 79 -15.41 16.09 -18.61
N ASP A 80 -16.56 16.21 -19.22
CA ASP A 80 -17.39 15.07 -19.63
C ASP A 80 -16.79 14.33 -20.83
N ILE A 81 -16.26 15.06 -21.80
CA ILE A 81 -15.58 14.49 -22.96
C ILE A 81 -14.17 13.99 -22.55
N ASN A 82 -13.49 14.74 -21.70
CA ASN A 82 -12.12 14.47 -21.30
C ASN A 82 -12.00 13.73 -19.94
N HIS A 83 -13.00 12.93 -19.56
CA HIS A 83 -13.02 12.20 -18.30
C HIS A 83 -11.79 11.29 -18.12
N ASN A 84 -11.17 10.82 -19.20
CA ASN A 84 -9.93 10.06 -19.20
C ASN A 84 -8.71 10.88 -18.73
N LEU A 85 -8.81 12.22 -18.72
CA LEU A 85 -7.81 13.14 -18.20
C LEU A 85 -8.06 13.54 -16.74
N GLN A 86 -8.97 12.88 -16.04
CA GLN A 86 -9.26 13.15 -14.63
C GLN A 86 -7.99 13.13 -13.73
N ASN A 87 -7.01 12.30 -14.08
CA ASN A 87 -5.72 12.25 -13.40
C ASN A 87 -4.65 13.14 -14.05
N TRP A 88 -5.03 14.29 -14.61
CA TRP A 88 -4.16 15.23 -15.31
C TRP A 88 -2.90 15.64 -14.50
N SER A 89 -2.97 15.60 -13.19
CA SER A 89 -1.86 15.97 -12.30
C SER A 89 -0.82 14.84 -12.12
N ASP A 90 -1.08 13.64 -12.61
CA ASP A 90 -0.13 12.52 -12.55
C ASP A 90 1.01 12.71 -13.57
N PHE A 91 2.09 13.34 -13.14
CA PHE A 91 3.25 13.59 -14.00
C PHE A 91 4.01 12.32 -14.38
N GLU A 92 3.89 11.22 -13.63
CA GLU A 92 4.51 9.94 -14.01
C GLU A 92 3.84 9.35 -15.27
N SER A 93 2.52 9.40 -15.34
CA SER A 93 1.79 9.10 -16.59
C SER A 93 2.12 10.11 -17.70
N GLY A 94 2.43 11.36 -17.33
CA GLY A 94 2.93 12.39 -18.24
C GLY A 94 4.24 12.00 -18.93
N ILE A 95 5.14 11.28 -18.26
CA ILE A 95 6.39 10.75 -18.86
C ILE A 95 6.08 9.84 -20.05
N ILE A 96 5.07 8.96 -19.92
CA ILE A 96 4.63 8.07 -21.00
C ILE A 96 4.19 8.89 -22.21
N SER A 97 3.28 9.83 -22.00
CA SER A 97 2.71 10.67 -23.06
C SER A 97 3.77 11.50 -23.78
N ILE A 98 4.76 12.01 -23.06
CA ILE A 98 5.89 12.78 -23.59
C ILE A 98 6.77 11.89 -24.48
N CYS A 99 7.07 10.68 -24.02
CA CYS A 99 7.93 9.73 -24.76
C CYS A 99 7.23 9.21 -26.02
N GLU A 100 5.93 8.97 -25.98
CA GLU A 100 5.13 8.58 -27.15
C GLU A 100 5.11 9.68 -28.23
N GLY A 101 5.12 10.95 -27.83
CA GLY A 101 5.20 12.10 -28.74
C GLY A 101 6.53 12.23 -29.50
N GLY A 102 7.58 11.54 -29.10
CA GLY A 102 8.84 11.31 -29.83
C GLY A 102 9.72 12.57 -30.08
N ARG A 103 9.43 13.71 -29.44
CA ARG A 103 10.08 15.01 -29.75
C ARG A 103 10.98 15.54 -28.65
N VAL A 104 11.12 14.81 -27.53
CA VAL A 104 11.83 15.29 -26.34
C VAL A 104 13.20 14.64 -26.21
N ARG A 105 14.22 15.46 -25.93
CA ARG A 105 15.54 14.94 -25.61
C ARG A 105 15.54 14.34 -24.23
N TYR A 106 16.23 13.22 -24.05
CA TYR A 106 16.40 12.54 -22.77
C TYR A 106 16.91 13.49 -21.67
N SER A 107 17.93 14.33 -21.98
CA SER A 107 18.49 15.27 -21.02
C SER A 107 17.48 16.24 -20.46
N ASP A 108 16.58 16.75 -21.30
CA ASP A 108 15.60 17.76 -20.91
C ASP A 108 14.51 17.15 -20.01
N LEU A 109 14.14 15.89 -20.29
CA LEU A 109 13.21 15.13 -19.46
C LEU A 109 13.83 14.79 -18.09
N GLU A 110 15.11 14.37 -18.08
CA GLU A 110 15.85 14.07 -16.85
C GLU A 110 16.00 15.31 -15.97
N GLU A 111 16.38 16.46 -16.55
CA GLU A 111 16.49 17.73 -15.85
C GLU A 111 15.15 18.18 -15.27
N SER A 112 14.08 18.09 -16.06
CA SER A 112 12.73 18.41 -15.62
C SER A 112 12.28 17.52 -14.44
N LEU A 113 12.62 16.23 -14.48
CA LEU A 113 12.27 15.30 -13.41
C LEU A 113 13.07 15.57 -12.13
N GLU A 114 14.37 15.89 -12.23
CA GLU A 114 15.20 16.27 -11.07
C GLU A 114 14.69 17.54 -10.40
N GLU A 115 14.28 18.52 -11.19
CA GLU A 115 13.68 19.74 -10.66
C GLU A 115 12.36 19.43 -9.92
N LEU A 116 11.43 18.68 -10.54
CA LEU A 116 10.20 18.25 -9.88
C LEU A 116 10.45 17.45 -8.61
N ARG A 117 11.44 16.55 -8.61
CA ARG A 117 11.84 15.77 -7.42
C ARG A 117 12.24 16.70 -6.27
N SER A 118 13.01 17.72 -6.56
CA SER A 118 13.46 18.70 -5.57
C SER A 118 12.27 19.46 -4.98
N TYR A 119 11.40 19.99 -5.81
CA TYR A 119 10.18 20.68 -5.37
C TYR A 119 9.23 19.76 -4.63
N PHE A 120 9.10 18.49 -5.06
CA PHE A 120 8.21 17.53 -4.41
C PHE A 120 8.68 17.21 -2.98
N SER A 121 10.00 17.08 -2.78
CA SER A 121 10.55 16.92 -1.42
C SER A 121 10.24 18.14 -0.54
N ILE A 122 10.39 19.37 -1.05
CA ILE A 122 10.05 20.59 -0.31
C ILE A 122 8.55 20.59 0.03
N PHE A 123 7.71 20.35 -0.96
CA PHE A 123 6.24 20.27 -0.81
C PHE A 123 5.84 19.28 0.29
N LEU A 124 6.35 18.05 0.24
CA LEU A 124 6.03 17.03 1.24
C LEU A 124 6.49 17.43 2.65
N ASN A 125 7.65 18.10 2.78
CA ASN A 125 8.12 18.60 4.07
C ASN A 125 7.26 19.76 4.62
N GLU A 126 6.63 20.54 3.76
CA GLU A 126 5.67 21.58 4.18
C GLU A 126 4.31 20.98 4.57
N VAL A 127 3.89 19.85 3.96
CA VAL A 127 2.62 19.16 4.27
C VAL A 127 2.77 18.27 5.50
N VAL A 128 3.83 17.46 5.56
CA VAL A 128 4.09 16.50 6.64
C VAL A 128 5.11 17.06 7.61
N THR A 129 4.65 18.02 8.41
CA THR A 129 5.49 18.70 9.42
C THR A 129 5.70 17.82 10.65
N PRO A 130 6.69 18.14 11.50
CA PRO A 130 6.84 17.49 12.82
C PRO A 130 5.58 17.57 13.68
N GLU A 131 4.80 18.65 13.57
CA GLU A 131 3.52 18.77 14.27
C GLU A 131 2.50 17.73 13.78
N VAL A 132 2.40 17.53 12.47
CA VAL A 132 1.52 16.52 11.87
C VAL A 132 1.89 15.13 12.37
N ASN A 133 3.19 14.80 12.34
CA ASN A 133 3.69 13.52 12.85
C ASN A 133 3.41 13.33 14.34
N ASN A 134 3.61 14.35 15.18
CA ASN A 134 3.32 14.29 16.62
C ASN A 134 1.82 14.08 16.88
N ASN A 135 0.96 14.80 16.16
CA ASN A 135 -0.49 14.66 16.30
C ASN A 135 -0.97 13.28 15.86
N LEU A 136 -0.43 12.75 14.74
CA LEU A 136 -0.71 11.40 14.30
C LEU A 136 -0.25 10.36 15.33
N GLY A 137 1.00 10.46 15.80
CA GLY A 137 1.55 9.52 16.78
C GLY A 137 0.73 9.48 18.07
N LYS A 138 0.32 10.66 18.58
CA LYS A 138 -0.55 10.73 19.74
C LYS A 138 -1.92 10.08 19.49
N HIS A 139 -2.55 10.39 18.36
CA HIS A 139 -3.85 9.82 17.99
C HIS A 139 -3.75 8.30 17.78
N ALA A 140 -2.71 7.82 17.10
CA ALA A 140 -2.46 6.40 16.88
C ALA A 140 -2.28 5.63 18.20
N GLN A 141 -1.54 6.22 19.15
CA GLN A 141 -1.32 5.65 20.47
C GLN A 141 -2.61 5.61 21.32
N GLU A 142 -3.36 6.72 21.36
CA GLU A 142 -4.59 6.83 22.15
C GLU A 142 -5.68 5.86 21.68
N ASN A 143 -5.73 5.57 20.39
CA ASN A 143 -6.75 4.72 19.76
C ASN A 143 -6.21 3.33 19.35
N SER A 144 -4.98 2.99 19.69
CA SER A 144 -4.35 1.71 19.39
C SER A 144 -4.45 1.32 17.90
N LEU A 145 -4.22 2.29 17.00
CA LEU A 145 -4.53 2.15 15.57
C LEU A 145 -3.72 1.04 14.89
N ALA A 146 -2.42 0.94 15.20
CA ALA A 146 -1.57 -0.13 14.68
C ALA A 146 -2.05 -1.51 15.16
N ASN A 147 -2.38 -1.63 16.45
CA ASN A 147 -2.92 -2.87 17.00
C ASN A 147 -4.22 -3.29 16.32
N ASN A 148 -5.15 -2.36 16.08
CA ASN A 148 -6.38 -2.67 15.36
C ASN A 148 -6.10 -3.16 13.95
N THR A 149 -5.15 -2.54 13.23
CA THR A 149 -4.72 -2.99 11.91
C THR A 149 -4.16 -4.41 11.97
N PHE A 150 -3.19 -4.68 12.85
CA PHE A 150 -2.54 -5.98 12.95
C PHE A 150 -3.46 -7.11 13.41
N GLN A 151 -4.38 -6.80 14.33
CA GLN A 151 -5.13 -7.82 15.07
C GLN A 151 -6.54 -8.07 14.53
N LYS A 152 -7.14 -7.12 13.76
CA LYS A 152 -8.57 -7.15 13.48
C LYS A 152 -8.92 -6.98 12.00
N PHE A 153 -7.95 -6.98 11.11
CA PHE A 153 -8.16 -6.66 9.69
C PHE A 153 -9.13 -7.60 8.97
N LEU A 154 -9.23 -8.87 9.38
CA LEU A 154 -10.23 -9.78 8.81
C LEU A 154 -11.67 -9.40 9.20
N GLY A 155 -11.85 -8.59 10.23
CA GLY A 155 -13.15 -8.04 10.60
C GLY A 155 -13.73 -7.06 9.58
N ASP A 156 -12.92 -6.60 8.63
CA ASP A 156 -13.36 -5.72 7.55
C ASP A 156 -14.01 -6.48 6.39
N LEU A 157 -13.83 -7.80 6.32
CA LEU A 157 -14.46 -8.65 5.30
C LEU A 157 -15.95 -8.79 5.53
N SER A 158 -16.73 -8.97 4.46
CA SER A 158 -18.14 -9.35 4.56
C SER A 158 -18.30 -10.74 5.17
N ASP A 159 -19.51 -11.07 5.63
CA ASP A 159 -19.80 -12.41 6.19
C ASP A 159 -19.57 -13.52 5.15
N ASP A 160 -19.89 -13.25 3.88
CA ASP A 160 -19.66 -14.20 2.79
C ASP A 160 -18.18 -14.35 2.47
N ASP A 161 -17.40 -13.24 2.47
CA ASP A 161 -15.99 -13.27 2.17
C ASP A 161 -15.18 -13.93 3.30
N ILE A 162 -15.53 -13.67 4.57
CA ILE A 162 -14.84 -14.31 5.70
C ILE A 162 -15.05 -15.83 5.73
N VAL A 163 -16.18 -16.32 5.23
CA VAL A 163 -16.43 -17.78 5.11
C VAL A 163 -15.54 -18.39 4.04
N LYS A 164 -15.36 -17.71 2.90
CA LYS A 164 -14.55 -18.18 1.76
C LYS A 164 -13.05 -18.04 2.00
N CYS A 165 -12.65 -17.02 2.73
CA CYS A 165 -11.23 -16.75 3.01
C CYS A 165 -10.57 -17.95 3.70
N GLU A 166 -9.48 -18.44 3.16
CA GLU A 166 -8.72 -19.58 3.70
C GLU A 166 -7.60 -19.15 4.64
N PHE A 167 -7.19 -17.86 4.58
CA PHE A 167 -6.22 -17.32 5.52
C PHE A 167 -6.66 -17.59 6.97
N PRO A 168 -5.75 -18.01 7.88
CA PRO A 168 -6.07 -18.43 9.22
C PRO A 168 -6.93 -17.42 10.00
N LYS A 169 -8.14 -17.82 10.33
CA LYS A 169 -9.11 -17.06 11.13
C LYS A 169 -8.99 -17.33 12.62
N LYS A 170 -8.28 -18.38 12.97
CA LYS A 170 -7.99 -18.79 14.36
C LYS A 170 -6.50 -18.62 14.62
N THR A 171 -6.17 -18.13 15.80
CA THR A 171 -4.79 -18.05 16.27
C THR A 171 -4.46 -19.26 17.10
N HIS A 172 -3.42 -19.97 16.71
CA HIS A 172 -2.87 -21.07 17.48
C HIS A 172 -1.69 -20.61 18.32
N HIS A 173 -1.34 -21.40 19.32
CA HIS A 173 -0.22 -21.10 20.21
C HIS A 173 1.08 -20.96 19.41
N TYR A 174 1.81 -19.86 19.66
CA TYR A 174 3.04 -19.50 18.95
C TYR A 174 2.92 -19.21 17.45
N ASN A 175 1.73 -18.92 16.92
CA ASN A 175 1.65 -18.39 15.55
C ASN A 175 2.48 -17.11 15.42
N LEU A 176 3.21 -17.00 14.32
CA LEU A 176 3.97 -15.82 13.94
C LEU A 176 3.29 -15.12 12.77
N TYR A 177 2.88 -13.88 12.98
CA TYR A 177 2.39 -13.00 11.93
C TYR A 177 3.51 -12.06 11.49
N ASN A 178 4.02 -12.30 10.29
CA ASN A 178 5.11 -11.53 9.71
C ASN A 178 4.54 -10.53 8.70
N TRP A 179 4.46 -9.28 9.11
CA TRP A 179 3.97 -8.18 8.28
C TRP A 179 5.11 -7.49 7.55
N GLN A 180 5.10 -7.58 6.22
CA GLN A 180 5.97 -6.80 5.36
C GLN A 180 5.13 -5.68 4.73
N ILE A 181 5.37 -4.45 5.16
CA ILE A 181 4.58 -3.29 4.76
C ILE A 181 5.40 -2.50 3.74
N PHE A 182 4.92 -2.45 2.51
CA PHE A 182 5.50 -1.66 1.43
C PHE A 182 4.79 -0.31 1.39
N ASN A 183 5.46 0.70 1.92
CA ASN A 183 5.00 2.07 1.89
C ASN A 183 5.41 2.73 0.58
N PHE A 184 4.44 2.91 -0.33
CA PHE A 184 4.65 3.60 -1.61
C PHE A 184 4.63 5.12 -1.47
N ASN A 185 4.27 5.62 -0.28
CA ASN A 185 4.37 7.03 0.02
C ASN A 185 5.81 7.41 0.32
N PHE A 186 6.16 8.62 -0.03
CA PHE A 186 7.49 9.17 0.31
C PHE A 186 7.56 9.70 1.74
N THR A 187 6.42 9.79 2.43
CA THR A 187 6.27 10.33 3.78
C THR A 187 6.45 9.26 4.85
N SER A 188 6.69 9.68 6.08
CA SER A 188 6.77 8.82 7.26
C SER A 188 5.44 8.64 8.00
N LEU A 189 4.31 9.04 7.42
CA LEU A 189 3.02 8.96 8.11
C LEU A 189 2.64 7.51 8.44
N LEU A 190 2.81 6.61 7.48
CA LEU A 190 2.52 5.18 7.70
C LEU A 190 3.47 4.55 8.70
N ASP A 191 4.76 4.90 8.64
CA ASP A 191 5.77 4.41 9.60
C ASP A 191 5.38 4.81 11.03
N ASN A 192 4.99 6.06 11.21
CA ASN A 192 4.57 6.59 12.50
C ASN A 192 3.24 5.96 12.98
N TYR A 193 2.31 5.70 12.06
CA TYR A 193 1.05 5.03 12.37
C TYR A 193 1.25 3.58 12.81
N MET A 194 2.11 2.83 12.09
CA MET A 194 2.33 1.39 12.34
C MET A 194 3.33 1.12 13.47
N TYR A 195 4.01 2.15 14.00
CA TYR A 195 4.99 1.98 15.06
C TYR A 195 4.31 1.59 16.37
N LEU A 196 4.60 0.40 16.85
CA LEU A 196 4.16 -0.10 18.15
C LEU A 196 5.05 0.49 19.25
N ASP A 197 4.61 1.60 19.81
CA ASP A 197 5.30 2.20 20.95
C ASP A 197 5.08 1.42 22.25
N ARG A 198 5.83 1.80 23.31
CA ARG A 198 5.80 1.12 24.60
C ARG A 198 4.43 1.05 25.25
N LYS A 199 3.50 1.99 24.95
CA LYS A 199 2.17 1.99 25.55
C LYS A 199 1.21 1.07 24.80
N GLN A 200 1.32 1.02 23.48
CA GLN A 200 0.57 0.07 22.64
C GLN A 200 1.08 -1.34 22.86
N PHE A 201 2.39 -1.48 22.98
CA PHE A 201 3.06 -2.72 23.34
C PHE A 201 3.21 -2.83 24.85
N ASN A 202 2.12 -3.11 25.56
CA ASN A 202 2.15 -3.20 27.01
C ASN A 202 2.46 -4.64 27.51
N PRO A 203 3.70 -4.93 27.88
CA PRO A 203 4.06 -6.25 28.37
C PRO A 203 3.40 -6.60 29.71
N ALA A 204 2.86 -5.61 30.44
CA ALA A 204 2.17 -5.84 31.71
C ALA A 204 0.79 -6.51 31.54
N LEU A 205 0.23 -6.51 30.32
CA LEU A 205 -0.96 -7.30 30.01
C LEU A 205 -0.67 -8.81 29.93
N HIS A 206 0.60 -9.18 29.85
CA HIS A 206 1.09 -10.56 29.82
C HIS A 206 1.72 -10.93 31.18
N ILE A 207 0.90 -10.97 32.23
CA ILE A 207 1.32 -11.02 33.64
C ILE A 207 2.11 -12.28 34.02
N THR A 208 2.05 -13.33 33.22
CA THR A 208 2.51 -14.65 33.62
C THR A 208 3.77 -15.14 32.91
N THR A 209 4.30 -14.41 31.96
CA THR A 209 5.41 -14.90 31.16
C THR A 209 6.46 -13.83 30.87
N VAL A 210 7.68 -14.29 30.66
CA VAL A 210 8.81 -13.52 30.13
C VAL A 210 8.53 -13.10 28.67
N ASP A 211 7.50 -13.66 28.07
CA ASP A 211 7.09 -13.44 26.70
C ASP A 211 6.25 -12.15 26.55
N THR A 212 6.70 -11.26 25.69
CA THR A 212 6.08 -10.00 25.34
C THR A 212 5.06 -10.17 24.20
N ASN A 213 4.20 -11.17 24.29
CA ASN A 213 3.39 -11.61 23.18
C ASN A 213 1.99 -11.00 23.18
N TYR A 214 1.47 -10.80 21.98
CA TYR A 214 0.13 -10.31 21.75
C TYR A 214 -0.85 -11.44 21.53
N TYR A 215 -2.12 -11.16 21.92
CA TYR A 215 -3.24 -11.89 21.39
C TYR A 215 -3.62 -11.34 20.05
N PHE A 216 -3.57 -12.16 19.02
CA PHE A 216 -4.08 -11.79 17.73
C PHE A 216 -5.43 -12.43 17.51
N TYR A 217 -6.42 -11.61 17.17
CA TYR A 217 -7.71 -12.02 16.69
C TYR A 217 -7.88 -11.42 15.30
N PRO A 218 -7.37 -12.04 14.24
CA PRO A 218 -7.52 -11.53 12.88
C PRO A 218 -8.98 -11.32 12.52
N ASN A 219 -9.87 -12.20 13.02
CA ASN A 219 -11.32 -12.06 12.91
C ASN A 219 -11.96 -11.75 14.28
N PRO A 220 -12.22 -10.47 14.61
CA PRO A 220 -12.79 -10.07 15.88
C PRO A 220 -14.24 -10.56 16.08
N ARG A 221 -14.97 -10.91 14.98
CA ARG A 221 -16.36 -11.41 15.05
C ARG A 221 -16.48 -12.82 15.63
N SER A 222 -15.39 -13.57 15.69
CA SER A 222 -15.38 -14.94 16.19
C SER A 222 -14.38 -15.14 17.32
N VAL A 223 -14.33 -14.21 18.24
CA VAL A 223 -13.39 -14.22 19.38
C VAL A 223 -13.45 -15.54 20.16
N GLY A 224 -14.62 -16.13 20.35
CA GLY A 224 -14.78 -17.44 21.01
C GLY A 224 -14.21 -18.60 20.20
N ASP A 225 -14.24 -18.50 18.88
CA ASP A 225 -13.82 -19.57 17.96
C ASP A 225 -12.38 -19.39 17.46
N THR A 226 -11.79 -18.21 17.68
CA THR A 226 -10.44 -17.90 17.19
C THR A 226 -9.35 -18.35 18.14
N ARG A 227 -9.67 -18.86 19.31
CA ARG A 227 -8.75 -19.40 20.28
C ARG A 227 -8.86 -20.90 20.34
N ASP A 228 -7.78 -21.57 20.10
CA ASP A 228 -7.62 -22.94 20.54
C ASP A 228 -7.16 -22.90 22.01
N MET A 229 -8.04 -23.20 22.93
CA MET A 229 -7.71 -23.30 24.35
C MET A 229 -7.03 -24.64 24.55
N GLY A 230 -5.71 -24.61 24.75
CA GLY A 230 -4.97 -25.83 25.07
C GLY A 230 -5.59 -26.60 26.21
N ASN A 231 -5.38 -27.89 26.23
CA ASN A 231 -5.99 -28.83 27.15
C ASN A 231 -5.82 -28.51 28.66
N ASN A 232 -4.99 -27.56 29.00
CA ASN A 232 -4.67 -27.22 30.39
C ASN A 232 -5.29 -25.93 30.90
N GLY A 233 -6.06 -25.19 30.10
CA GLY A 233 -6.74 -23.95 30.53
C GLY A 233 -5.84 -22.80 31.01
N ASP A 234 -4.54 -23.02 31.14
CA ASP A 234 -3.60 -22.12 31.79
C ASP A 234 -2.78 -21.28 30.82
N THR A 235 -2.80 -21.60 29.54
CA THR A 235 -2.03 -20.87 28.54
C THR A 235 -2.95 -20.00 27.73
N ILE A 236 -2.91 -18.75 28.04
CA ILE A 236 -3.40 -17.71 27.18
C ILE A 236 -2.42 -17.66 26.00
N TRP A 237 -2.95 -17.82 24.80
CA TRP A 237 -2.18 -17.96 23.57
C TRP A 237 -1.29 -16.77 23.33
N SER A 238 -0.04 -17.02 23.12
CA SER A 238 0.90 -16.03 22.65
C SER A 238 1.07 -16.17 21.16
N SER A 239 0.79 -15.10 20.45
CA SER A 239 1.15 -14.95 19.06
C SER A 239 2.20 -13.88 18.94
N TYR A 240 3.03 -13.99 17.91
CA TYR A 240 4.10 -13.03 17.66
C TYR A 240 3.76 -12.17 16.46
N ILE A 241 4.06 -10.87 16.54
CA ILE A 241 4.13 -10.01 15.35
C ILE A 241 5.58 -9.62 15.10
N ILE A 242 5.95 -9.70 13.83
CA ILE A 242 7.11 -9.00 13.29
C ILE A 242 6.61 -8.10 12.20
N SER A 243 6.99 -6.84 12.22
CA SER A 243 6.61 -5.88 11.18
C SER A 243 7.81 -5.05 10.74
N ASP A 244 7.97 -4.96 9.43
CA ASP A 244 8.95 -4.08 8.79
C ASP A 244 8.25 -3.18 7.78
N VAL A 245 8.59 -1.88 7.78
CA VAL A 245 8.13 -0.93 6.77
C VAL A 245 9.25 -0.66 5.78
N VAL A 246 8.96 -0.88 4.50
CA VAL A 246 9.91 -0.71 3.40
C VAL A 246 9.37 0.35 2.44
N HIS A 247 10.24 1.28 2.02
CA HIS A 247 9.90 2.32 1.04
C HIS A 247 10.50 1.98 -0.33
N PRO A 248 9.77 1.28 -1.21
CA PRO A 248 10.29 0.88 -2.51
C PRO A 248 10.58 2.06 -3.44
N HIS A 249 9.91 3.18 -3.21
CA HIS A 249 10.06 4.42 -3.98
C HIS A 249 10.92 5.49 -3.30
N GLY A 250 11.45 5.20 -2.11
CA GLY A 250 12.32 6.12 -1.35
C GLY A 250 11.57 7.05 -0.39
N TYR A 251 12.27 8.09 0.10
CA TYR A 251 11.80 8.98 1.17
C TYR A 251 11.94 10.46 0.80
N GLN A 252 11.00 11.28 1.27
CA GLN A 252 11.06 12.75 1.14
C GLN A 252 12.32 13.35 1.78
N ASN A 253 12.80 12.81 2.90
CA ASN A 253 13.99 13.30 3.61
C ASN A 253 15.30 12.92 2.91
N VAL A 254 15.26 12.08 1.89
CA VAL A 254 16.38 11.70 1.03
C VAL A 254 15.95 11.91 -0.42
N PRO A 255 15.87 13.15 -0.93
CA PRO A 255 15.26 13.47 -2.22
C PRO A 255 15.80 12.62 -3.38
N LYS A 256 17.11 12.32 -3.37
CA LYS A 256 17.74 11.46 -4.40
C LYS A 256 17.23 10.02 -4.40
N SER A 257 16.60 9.55 -3.32
CA SER A 257 15.99 8.21 -3.25
C SER A 257 14.61 8.16 -3.86
N MET A 258 13.95 9.31 -4.03
CA MET A 258 12.58 9.37 -4.52
C MET A 258 12.52 8.94 -5.99
N LEU A 259 11.84 7.83 -6.23
CA LEU A 259 11.80 7.16 -7.50
C LEU A 259 10.51 7.48 -8.25
N PHE A 260 10.64 8.21 -9.33
CA PHE A 260 9.57 8.50 -10.28
C PHE A 260 9.84 7.86 -11.62
N GLY A 261 8.79 7.44 -12.32
CA GLY A 261 8.95 6.89 -13.64
C GLY A 261 7.84 5.93 -14.06
N VAL A 262 8.20 5.00 -14.93
CA VAL A 262 7.28 4.07 -15.58
C VAL A 262 7.59 2.62 -15.17
N ASN A 263 6.64 1.72 -15.42
CA ASN A 263 6.81 0.32 -15.09
C ASN A 263 7.78 -0.41 -16.03
N SER A 264 7.76 -0.10 -17.31
CA SER A 264 8.54 -0.86 -18.28
C SER A 264 9.05 -0.01 -19.44
N ARG A 265 10.13 -0.50 -20.06
CA ARG A 265 10.70 0.10 -21.26
C ARG A 265 9.71 0.21 -22.43
N LYS A 266 8.75 -0.70 -22.50
CA LYS A 266 7.74 -0.71 -23.56
C LYS A 266 6.85 0.54 -23.53
N GLN A 267 6.62 1.12 -22.34
CA GLN A 267 5.80 2.31 -22.15
C GLN A 267 6.45 3.61 -22.69
N ILE A 268 7.79 3.63 -22.78
CA ILE A 268 8.54 4.84 -23.19
C ILE A 268 9.30 4.66 -24.52
N GLY A 269 9.05 3.55 -25.22
CA GLY A 269 9.63 3.28 -26.54
C GLY A 269 11.12 2.97 -26.56
N SER A 270 11.68 2.85 -27.77
CA SER A 270 13.07 2.42 -27.96
C SER A 270 14.05 3.55 -28.33
N ALA A 271 13.55 4.73 -28.66
CA ALA A 271 14.33 5.79 -29.28
C ALA A 271 15.49 6.36 -28.44
N GLY A 272 15.40 6.29 -27.09
CA GLY A 272 16.41 6.84 -26.18
C GLY A 272 17.53 5.91 -25.77
N GLY A 273 17.64 4.71 -26.36
CA GLY A 273 18.69 3.74 -26.04
C GLY A 273 18.69 3.33 -24.54
N ARG A 274 19.82 2.90 -24.00
CA ARG A 274 19.93 2.45 -22.59
C ARG A 274 19.65 3.53 -21.56
N LYS A 275 19.79 4.81 -21.91
CA LYS A 275 19.58 5.94 -21.01
C LYS A 275 18.15 6.00 -20.46
N LEU A 276 17.14 5.56 -21.23
CA LEU A 276 15.76 5.51 -20.78
C LEU A 276 15.51 4.52 -19.62
N ASN A 277 16.42 3.61 -19.33
CA ASN A 277 16.27 2.69 -18.21
C ASN A 277 16.24 3.42 -16.86
N SER A 278 16.79 4.65 -16.78
CA SER A 278 16.70 5.48 -15.56
C SER A 278 15.27 5.86 -15.17
N PHE A 279 14.34 5.85 -16.14
CA PHE A 279 12.91 6.08 -15.91
C PHE A 279 12.11 4.82 -15.63
N VAL A 280 12.72 3.63 -15.67
CA VAL A 280 12.02 2.37 -15.41
C VAL A 280 12.15 2.01 -13.94
N LYS A 281 11.10 2.27 -13.16
CA LYS A 281 11.10 2.07 -11.70
C LYS A 281 11.59 0.67 -11.27
N PRO A 282 11.02 -0.45 -11.78
CA PRO A 282 11.46 -1.78 -11.36
C PRO A 282 12.94 -2.07 -11.65
N TYR A 283 13.47 -1.55 -12.76
CA TYR A 283 14.88 -1.70 -13.11
C TYR A 283 15.78 -0.92 -12.16
N TRP A 284 15.46 0.36 -11.91
CA TRP A 284 16.25 1.22 -11.04
C TRP A 284 16.17 0.82 -9.57
N ALA A 285 14.98 0.47 -9.09
CA ALA A 285 14.78 -0.03 -7.74
C ALA A 285 15.29 -1.46 -7.53
N GLN A 286 15.70 -2.17 -8.60
CA GLN A 286 16.13 -3.56 -8.56
C GLN A 286 15.06 -4.50 -7.95
N ASN A 287 13.80 -4.29 -8.32
CA ASN A 287 12.66 -5.00 -7.74
C ASN A 287 12.82 -6.53 -7.81
N ASP A 288 13.28 -7.05 -8.95
CA ASP A 288 13.47 -8.50 -9.11
C ASP A 288 14.51 -9.09 -8.15
N LEU A 289 15.54 -8.31 -7.79
CA LEU A 289 16.56 -8.77 -6.82
C LEU A 289 16.14 -8.59 -5.38
N LYS A 290 15.47 -7.46 -5.09
CA LYS A 290 15.14 -7.09 -3.71
C LYS A 290 13.85 -7.73 -3.22
N TYR A 291 12.83 -7.85 -4.08
CA TYR A 291 11.47 -8.11 -3.64
C TYR A 291 10.81 -9.33 -4.26
N ALA A 292 11.22 -9.79 -5.47
CA ALA A 292 10.51 -10.89 -6.16
C ALA A 292 10.41 -12.17 -5.31
N HIS A 293 11.45 -12.49 -4.55
CA HIS A 293 11.48 -13.67 -3.68
C HIS A 293 10.49 -13.61 -2.51
N LEU A 294 9.98 -12.41 -2.15
CA LEU A 294 9.02 -12.25 -1.06
C LEU A 294 7.63 -12.75 -1.43
N PHE A 295 7.30 -12.71 -2.73
CA PHE A 295 6.00 -13.17 -3.23
C PHE A 295 5.84 -14.70 -3.15
N GLU A 296 6.94 -15.44 -3.16
CA GLU A 296 6.93 -16.91 -3.08
C GLU A 296 6.45 -17.46 -1.74
N ASP A 297 6.63 -16.66 -0.66
CA ASP A 297 6.31 -17.08 0.70
C ASP A 297 5.17 -16.24 1.31
N THR A 298 4.48 -15.40 0.54
CA THR A 298 3.37 -14.57 1.03
C THR A 298 2.08 -15.38 1.04
N ASP A 299 1.41 -15.41 2.18
CA ASP A 299 0.13 -16.09 2.36
C ASP A 299 -1.05 -15.14 2.08
N LEU A 300 -0.90 -13.86 2.44
CA LEU A 300 -1.95 -12.85 2.25
C LEU A 300 -1.38 -11.52 1.77
N TYR A 301 -1.97 -11.00 0.72
CA TYR A 301 -1.73 -9.64 0.25
C TYR A 301 -2.80 -8.69 0.75
N ILE A 302 -2.41 -7.47 1.08
CA ILE A 302 -3.33 -6.37 1.40
C ILE A 302 -2.94 -5.17 0.54
N ILE A 303 -3.88 -4.61 -0.20
CA ILE A 303 -3.67 -3.37 -0.97
C ILE A 303 -4.57 -2.28 -0.38
N PHE A 304 -3.96 -1.16 0.03
CA PHE A 304 -4.67 -0.04 0.61
C PHE A 304 -4.22 1.30 0.02
N GLY A 305 -5.17 2.14 -0.38
CA GLY A 305 -4.88 3.52 -0.81
C GLY A 305 -4.05 3.65 -2.10
N MET A 306 -4.00 2.59 -2.91
CA MET A 306 -3.31 2.56 -4.20
C MET A 306 -4.28 2.85 -5.35
N SER A 307 -3.82 3.61 -6.34
CA SER A 307 -4.60 3.91 -7.55
C SER A 307 -4.63 2.79 -8.58
N LEU A 308 -3.90 1.70 -8.37
CA LEU A 308 -3.69 0.59 -9.30
C LEU A 308 -3.16 1.08 -10.67
N GLY A 309 -2.28 2.07 -10.66
CA GLY A 309 -1.70 2.67 -11.85
C GLY A 309 -0.80 1.71 -12.64
N VAL A 310 -0.73 1.95 -13.95
CA VAL A 310 0.13 1.16 -14.87
C VAL A 310 1.63 1.39 -14.62
N THR A 311 1.99 2.46 -13.92
CA THR A 311 3.38 2.76 -13.56
C THR A 311 3.94 1.84 -12.47
N ASP A 312 3.06 1.11 -11.77
CA ASP A 312 3.38 0.14 -10.73
C ASP A 312 2.97 -1.30 -11.08
N GLN A 313 2.70 -1.56 -12.36
CA GLN A 313 2.21 -2.84 -12.89
C GLN A 313 3.06 -4.04 -12.47
N TRP A 314 4.39 -3.88 -12.26
CA TRP A 314 5.27 -4.95 -11.80
C TRP A 314 4.75 -5.59 -10.50
N TRP A 315 4.26 -4.79 -9.54
CA TRP A 315 3.73 -5.25 -8.26
C TRP A 315 2.43 -6.03 -8.45
N TRP A 316 1.51 -5.47 -9.24
CA TRP A 316 0.22 -6.12 -9.53
C TRP A 316 0.41 -7.45 -10.24
N ARG A 317 1.34 -7.49 -11.18
CA ARG A 317 1.66 -8.72 -11.91
C ARG A 317 2.21 -9.80 -10.98
N LYS A 318 3.14 -9.46 -10.10
CA LYS A 318 3.71 -10.41 -9.13
C LYS A 318 2.68 -10.96 -8.15
N ILE A 319 1.74 -10.13 -7.70
CA ILE A 319 0.61 -10.58 -6.85
C ILE A 319 -0.25 -11.57 -7.64
N VAL A 320 -0.68 -11.23 -8.85
CA VAL A 320 -1.51 -12.12 -9.68
C VAL A 320 -0.80 -13.43 -9.99
N ASP A 321 0.50 -13.40 -10.32
CA ASP A 321 1.30 -14.61 -10.55
C ASP A 321 1.35 -15.50 -9.28
N SER A 322 1.42 -14.90 -8.08
CA SER A 322 1.36 -15.62 -6.80
C SER A 322 -0.03 -16.22 -6.55
N LEU A 323 -1.11 -15.44 -6.73
CA LEU A 323 -2.49 -15.94 -6.60
C LEU A 323 -2.79 -17.11 -7.54
N GLU A 324 -2.17 -17.13 -8.73
CA GLU A 324 -2.34 -18.18 -9.70
C GLU A 324 -1.59 -19.46 -9.32
N THR A 325 -0.43 -19.35 -8.67
CA THR A 325 0.51 -20.48 -8.47
C THR A 325 0.58 -21.00 -7.04
N SER A 326 -0.01 -20.30 -6.07
CA SER A 326 -0.03 -20.67 -4.66
C SER A 326 -1.43 -20.52 -4.05
N ASP A 327 -1.57 -20.86 -2.78
CA ASP A 327 -2.83 -20.66 -2.01
C ASP A 327 -2.94 -19.26 -1.41
N SER A 328 -2.11 -18.32 -1.84
CA SER A 328 -2.17 -16.94 -1.37
C SER A 328 -3.49 -16.26 -1.74
N GLU A 329 -3.89 -15.29 -0.94
CA GLU A 329 -5.12 -14.54 -1.09
C GLU A 329 -4.85 -13.03 -1.09
N LEU A 330 -5.82 -12.23 -1.54
CA LEU A 330 -5.71 -10.77 -1.60
C LEU A 330 -6.93 -10.10 -0.97
N ILE A 331 -6.69 -9.16 -0.05
CA ILE A 331 -7.69 -8.19 0.40
C ILE A 331 -7.40 -6.83 -0.27
N LEU A 332 -8.36 -6.36 -1.06
CA LEU A 332 -8.27 -5.10 -1.79
C LEU A 332 -9.20 -4.06 -1.17
N TYR A 333 -8.64 -3.03 -0.53
CA TYR A 333 -9.39 -1.91 0.00
C TYR A 333 -9.66 -0.88 -1.09
N ASN A 334 -10.92 -0.73 -1.46
CA ASN A 334 -11.36 0.17 -2.52
C ASN A 334 -12.12 1.36 -1.94
N TYR A 335 -11.50 2.55 -2.02
CA TYR A 335 -12.16 3.80 -1.63
C TYR A 335 -13.15 4.25 -2.73
N CYS A 336 -14.37 4.57 -2.34
CA CYS A 336 -15.42 5.05 -3.23
C CYS A 336 -16.33 6.07 -2.52
N HIS A 337 -17.11 6.82 -3.28
CA HIS A 337 -18.01 7.82 -2.71
C HIS A 337 -19.22 7.19 -1.99
N SER A 338 -19.63 6.00 -2.41
CA SER A 338 -20.70 5.22 -1.80
C SER A 338 -20.30 3.75 -1.80
N ALA A 339 -20.00 3.22 -0.63
CA ALA A 339 -19.49 1.85 -0.48
C ALA A 339 -20.51 0.79 -0.95
N SER A 340 -21.80 1.07 -0.84
CA SER A 340 -22.89 0.17 -1.21
C SER A 340 -23.17 0.08 -2.72
N GLU A 341 -22.65 1.03 -3.52
CA GLU A 341 -22.97 1.13 -4.95
C GLU A 341 -21.94 0.45 -5.86
N VAL A 342 -20.75 0.16 -5.33
CA VAL A 342 -19.67 -0.41 -6.13
C VAL A 342 -19.68 -1.92 -6.07
N LEU A 343 -19.81 -2.56 -7.22
CA LEU A 343 -19.75 -4.01 -7.34
C LEU A 343 -18.32 -4.50 -7.13
N GLN A 344 -18.12 -5.42 -6.21
CA GLN A 344 -16.80 -6.02 -5.95
C GLN A 344 -16.16 -6.58 -7.21
N GLU A 345 -16.95 -7.20 -8.08
CA GLU A 345 -16.50 -7.79 -9.35
C GLU A 345 -15.85 -6.76 -10.28
N THR A 346 -16.42 -5.55 -10.36
CA THR A 346 -15.83 -4.45 -11.15
C THR A 346 -14.43 -4.06 -10.63
N VAL A 347 -14.25 -4.07 -9.32
CA VAL A 347 -12.96 -3.75 -8.69
C VAL A 347 -11.93 -4.86 -8.96
N LYS A 348 -12.33 -6.13 -8.86
CA LYS A 348 -11.47 -7.28 -9.21
C LYS A 348 -11.05 -7.23 -10.68
N GLU A 349 -11.97 -6.95 -11.60
CA GLU A 349 -11.69 -6.78 -13.02
C GLU A 349 -10.69 -5.65 -13.28
N HIS A 350 -10.87 -4.52 -12.58
CA HIS A 350 -9.92 -3.41 -12.67
C HIS A 350 -8.52 -3.82 -12.23
N PHE A 351 -8.39 -4.54 -11.10
CA PHE A 351 -7.11 -5.04 -10.62
C PHE A 351 -6.47 -6.02 -11.62
N MET A 352 -7.23 -6.97 -12.14
CA MET A 352 -6.75 -7.91 -13.17
C MET A 352 -6.24 -7.17 -14.41
N LYS A 353 -6.97 -6.15 -14.87
CA LYS A 353 -6.53 -5.30 -15.99
C LYS A 353 -5.25 -4.53 -15.66
N ALA A 354 -5.16 -3.95 -14.46
CA ALA A 354 -3.98 -3.20 -14.00
C ALA A 354 -2.72 -4.09 -13.94
N SER A 355 -2.88 -5.37 -13.59
CA SER A 355 -1.78 -6.34 -13.58
C SER A 355 -1.23 -6.67 -14.97
N GLY A 356 -2.01 -6.41 -16.03
CA GLY A 356 -1.67 -6.82 -17.38
C GLY A 356 -1.66 -8.35 -17.57
N TRP A 357 -2.37 -9.08 -16.69
CA TRP A 357 -2.49 -10.52 -16.83
C TRP A 357 -3.29 -10.88 -18.08
N VAL A 358 -2.85 -11.91 -18.79
CA VAL A 358 -3.49 -12.46 -19.99
C VAL A 358 -3.55 -13.97 -19.86
N GLY A 359 -4.73 -14.53 -19.98
CA GLY A 359 -4.94 -15.97 -19.88
C GLY A 359 -6.39 -16.35 -20.20
N GLU A 360 -6.74 -17.61 -19.97
CA GLU A 360 -8.09 -18.14 -20.19
C GLU A 360 -9.06 -17.71 -19.08
N ASP A 361 -10.33 -17.53 -19.41
CA ASP A 361 -11.38 -17.07 -18.49
C ASP A 361 -11.52 -17.98 -17.26
N THR A 362 -11.36 -19.29 -17.41
CA THR A 362 -11.41 -20.24 -16.28
C THR A 362 -10.28 -20.03 -15.27
N ARG A 363 -9.08 -19.67 -15.74
CA ARG A 363 -7.93 -19.35 -14.87
C ARG A 363 -8.15 -18.00 -14.20
N LYS A 364 -8.66 -17.02 -14.97
CA LYS A 364 -9.02 -15.70 -14.45
C LYS A 364 -10.00 -15.80 -13.29
N SER A 365 -11.08 -16.58 -13.45
CA SER A 365 -12.08 -16.79 -12.40
C SER A 365 -11.45 -17.35 -11.12
N ARG A 366 -10.59 -18.37 -11.22
CA ARG A 366 -9.92 -18.95 -10.04
C ARG A 366 -9.02 -17.93 -9.31
N ILE A 367 -8.36 -17.03 -10.04
CA ILE A 367 -7.58 -15.96 -9.44
C ILE A 367 -8.52 -14.99 -8.72
N MET A 368 -9.61 -14.59 -9.38
CA MET A 368 -10.57 -13.63 -8.84
C MET A 368 -11.33 -14.17 -7.62
N ASP A 369 -11.51 -15.49 -7.50
CA ASP A 369 -12.11 -16.14 -6.32
C ASP A 369 -11.24 -15.96 -5.05
N LYS A 370 -9.93 -15.71 -5.20
CA LYS A 370 -9.00 -15.44 -4.10
C LYS A 370 -8.85 -13.95 -3.76
N ILE A 371 -9.64 -13.08 -4.39
CA ILE A 371 -9.61 -11.64 -4.16
C ILE A 371 -10.86 -11.22 -3.41
N TYR A 372 -10.68 -10.63 -2.24
CA TYR A 372 -11.74 -10.06 -1.41
C TYR A 372 -11.68 -8.55 -1.48
N VAL A 373 -12.81 -7.89 -1.72
CA VAL A 373 -12.88 -6.44 -1.88
C VAL A 373 -13.60 -5.81 -0.71
N VAL A 374 -12.94 -4.91 -0.03
CA VAL A 374 -13.52 -4.07 1.01
C VAL A 374 -13.79 -2.69 0.41
N ASN A 375 -15.05 -2.45 -0.01
CA ASN A 375 -15.47 -1.12 -0.42
C ASN A 375 -15.66 -0.24 0.82
N PHE A 376 -15.10 0.95 0.82
CA PHE A 376 -15.25 1.89 1.92
C PHE A 376 -15.30 3.35 1.46
N ASP A 377 -15.95 4.17 2.24
CA ASP A 377 -16.01 5.62 2.13
C ASP A 377 -15.53 6.26 3.45
N ASN A 378 -15.70 7.58 3.57
CA ASN A 378 -15.29 8.31 4.77
C ASN A 378 -16.09 7.92 6.04
N ASN A 379 -17.24 7.26 5.89
CA ASN A 379 -18.16 6.90 6.97
C ASN A 379 -18.12 5.41 7.30
N THR A 380 -17.53 4.59 6.44
CA THR A 380 -17.46 3.14 6.62
C THR A 380 -16.44 2.80 7.71
N PRO A 381 -16.87 2.24 8.85
CA PRO A 381 -15.95 1.81 9.89
C PRO A 381 -15.12 0.62 9.40
N ARG A 382 -13.84 0.61 9.72
CA ARG A 382 -12.92 -0.49 9.41
C ARG A 382 -11.77 -0.53 10.39
N PHE A 383 -11.09 -1.67 10.48
CA PHE A 383 -9.94 -1.87 11.35
C PHE A 383 -8.61 -1.56 10.68
N ALA A 384 -8.41 -2.10 9.46
CA ALA A 384 -7.14 -1.94 8.77
C ALA A 384 -6.90 -0.50 8.29
N PHE A 385 -5.75 0.04 8.66
CA PHE A 385 -5.30 1.38 8.24
C PHE A 385 -6.34 2.49 8.48
N SER A 386 -7.16 2.36 9.52
CA SER A 386 -8.23 3.31 9.85
C SER A 386 -7.74 4.36 10.84
N MET A 387 -8.22 5.59 10.67
CA MET A 387 -8.03 6.67 11.66
C MET A 387 -9.12 6.64 12.75
N THR A 388 -10.21 5.92 12.50
CA THR A 388 -11.37 5.78 13.41
C THR A 388 -11.86 4.33 13.38
N PRO A 389 -11.12 3.39 14.01
CA PRO A 389 -11.54 2.00 14.04
C PRO A 389 -12.86 1.85 14.80
N PRO A 390 -13.66 0.83 14.49
CA PRO A 390 -14.83 0.49 15.28
C PRO A 390 -14.47 0.28 16.76
N THR A 391 -15.30 0.78 17.66
CA THR A 391 -15.11 0.59 19.09
C THR A 391 -15.51 -0.80 19.54
N GLU A 392 -16.53 -1.39 18.89
CA GLU A 392 -17.02 -2.76 19.11
C GLU A 392 -17.57 -3.30 17.77
N LEU A 393 -17.57 -4.63 17.58
CA LEU A 393 -18.29 -5.36 16.53
C LEU A 393 -19.49 -6.06 17.12
#